data_5ce3dddaab1c5f1142c0391c7d851ea7
#
_entry.id   5ce3dddaab1c5f1142c0391c7d851ea7
#
_cell.length_a   1.000
_cell.length_b   1.000
_cell.length_c   1.000
_cell.angle_alpha   90.00
_cell.angle_beta   90.00
_cell.angle_gamma   90.00
#
_symmetry.space_group_name_H-M   'P 1'
#
loop_
_entity.id
_entity.type
_entity.pdbx_description
1 polymer ?
#
loop_
_entity_poly.entity_id
_entity_poly.type
_entity_poly.pdbx_seq_one_letter_code
_entity_poly.pdbx_strand_id
1 'polypeptide(L)'
;MKFGPLTEYLGYALRRAQMSAVAEFLEAFKEVDLRPTQLAVLILINENPGVRQTEVCEALGIQKANFVPLLNELERRGLALRKSVLADRRSSALHLTPLGNTLLQRARAIHDAYETRFIARLGKRGHDQLLALLNKFMEAG
;
A
#
# COMPACT_ATOMS: atom_id res chain seq x y z
N MET A 1 24.14 -23.34 -6.22
CA MET A 1 22.83 -23.95 -6.50
C MET A 1 22.40 -23.61 -7.93
N LYS A 2 21.87 -24.58 -8.65
CA LYS A 2 21.37 -24.38 -10.02
C LYS A 2 19.88 -24.05 -9.96
N PHE A 3 19.46 -22.99 -10.64
CA PHE A 3 18.06 -22.53 -10.64
C PHE A 3 17.25 -23.04 -11.86
N GLY A 4 17.93 -23.65 -12.86
CA GLY A 4 17.26 -24.08 -14.09
C GLY A 4 16.60 -22.89 -14.78
N PRO A 5 15.36 -23.05 -15.33
CA PRO A 5 14.67 -21.96 -16.02
C PRO A 5 13.99 -20.97 -15.05
N LEU A 6 14.04 -21.19 -13.75
CA LEU A 6 13.29 -20.40 -12.77
C LEU A 6 13.55 -18.89 -12.89
N THR A 7 14.81 -18.51 -13.11
CA THR A 7 15.21 -17.10 -13.22
C THR A 7 14.71 -16.41 -14.49
N GLU A 8 14.20 -17.18 -15.45
CA GLU A 8 13.63 -16.66 -16.70
C GLU A 8 12.11 -16.46 -16.61
N TYR A 9 11.50 -16.90 -15.51
CA TYR A 9 10.06 -16.82 -15.34
C TYR A 9 9.63 -15.51 -14.68
N LEU A 10 8.67 -14.82 -15.31
CA LEU A 10 8.17 -13.54 -14.85
C LEU A 10 7.56 -13.63 -13.45
N GLY A 11 6.79 -14.68 -13.16
CA GLY A 11 6.18 -14.87 -11.85
C GLY A 11 7.21 -14.95 -10.72
N TYR A 12 8.31 -15.66 -10.97
CA TYR A 12 9.42 -15.71 -10.03
C TYR A 12 10.06 -14.35 -9.81
N ALA A 13 10.33 -13.62 -10.90
CA ALA A 13 10.93 -12.29 -10.83
C ALA A 13 10.04 -11.30 -10.06
N LEU A 14 8.73 -11.30 -10.33
CA LEU A 14 7.77 -10.45 -9.62
C LEU A 14 7.76 -10.75 -8.12
N ARG A 15 7.71 -12.03 -7.76
CA ARG A 15 7.73 -12.43 -6.36
C ARG A 15 9.01 -11.97 -5.65
N ARG A 16 10.16 -12.20 -6.27
CA ARG A 16 11.45 -11.82 -5.68
C ARG A 16 11.59 -10.31 -5.55
N ALA A 17 11.15 -9.56 -6.57
CA ALA A 17 11.16 -8.12 -6.55
C ALA A 17 10.27 -7.57 -5.44
N GLN A 18 9.05 -8.11 -5.29
CA GLN A 18 8.14 -7.70 -4.23
C GLN A 18 8.74 -7.97 -2.85
N MET A 19 9.29 -9.16 -2.62
CA MET A 19 9.92 -9.49 -1.34
C MET A 19 11.04 -8.51 -0.98
N SER A 20 11.88 -8.17 -1.96
CA SER A 20 12.95 -7.20 -1.78
C SER A 20 12.41 -5.80 -1.47
N ALA A 21 11.42 -5.35 -2.24
CA ALA A 21 10.81 -4.03 -2.04
C ALA A 21 10.14 -3.92 -0.66
N VAL A 22 9.44 -4.97 -0.22
CA VAL A 22 8.79 -4.99 1.11
C VAL A 22 9.83 -4.96 2.22
N ALA A 23 10.92 -5.72 2.11
CA ALA A 23 11.98 -5.71 3.10
C ALA A 23 12.62 -4.31 3.24
N GLU A 24 12.89 -3.66 2.12
CA GLU A 24 13.39 -2.28 2.12
C GLU A 24 12.38 -1.29 2.69
N PHE A 25 11.10 -1.49 2.40
CA PHE A 25 10.02 -0.68 2.94
C PHE A 25 9.97 -0.77 4.47
N LEU A 26 9.96 -1.98 5.02
CA LEU A 26 9.88 -2.20 6.46
C LEU A 26 11.07 -1.55 7.19
N GLU A 27 12.26 -1.58 6.62
CA GLU A 27 13.41 -0.90 7.17
C GLU A 27 13.26 0.62 7.12
N ALA A 28 12.82 1.16 5.98
CA ALA A 28 12.62 2.60 5.80
C ALA A 28 11.54 3.17 6.73
N PHE A 29 10.50 2.39 7.00
CA PHE A 29 9.33 2.82 7.78
C PHE A 29 9.32 2.36 9.23
N LYS A 30 10.42 1.81 9.73
CA LYS A 30 10.47 1.25 11.10
C LYS A 30 10.14 2.28 12.19
N GLU A 31 10.49 3.54 12.01
CA GLU A 31 10.22 4.59 12.99
C GLU A 31 8.74 4.92 13.14
N VAL A 32 7.99 4.81 12.04
CA VAL A 32 6.54 5.06 12.02
C VAL A 32 5.74 3.77 12.12
N ASP A 33 6.39 2.62 12.05
CA ASP A 33 5.79 1.29 12.17
C ASP A 33 4.58 1.11 11.25
N LEU A 34 4.79 1.35 9.95
CA LEU A 34 3.78 1.13 8.92
C LEU A 34 4.22 0.04 7.95
N ARG A 35 3.27 -0.78 7.56
CA ARG A 35 3.42 -1.75 6.47
C ARG A 35 2.93 -1.13 5.16
N PRO A 36 3.37 -1.61 3.99
CA PRO A 36 2.95 -1.04 2.70
C PRO A 36 1.45 -0.91 2.55
N THR A 37 0.69 -1.93 2.92
CA THR A 37 -0.77 -1.93 2.80
C THR A 37 -1.42 -0.90 3.73
N GLN A 38 -0.88 -0.73 4.95
CA GLN A 38 -1.38 0.28 5.88
C GLN A 38 -1.18 1.69 5.33
N LEU A 39 -0.01 1.96 4.77
CA LEU A 39 0.26 3.25 4.13
C LEU A 39 -0.71 3.49 2.97
N ALA A 40 -0.92 2.48 2.12
CA ALA A 40 -1.86 2.59 1.01
C ALA A 40 -3.27 2.92 1.49
N VAL A 41 -3.74 2.28 2.55
CA VAL A 41 -5.06 2.56 3.15
C VAL A 41 -5.14 4.00 3.65
N LEU A 42 -4.13 4.47 4.37
CA LEU A 42 -4.10 5.86 4.87
C LEU A 42 -4.12 6.87 3.72
N ILE A 43 -3.39 6.61 2.65
CA ILE A 43 -3.39 7.46 1.45
C ILE A 43 -4.79 7.52 0.84
N LEU A 44 -5.43 6.36 0.61
CA LEU A 44 -6.76 6.32 0.00
C LEU A 44 -7.82 7.03 0.85
N ILE A 45 -7.77 6.87 2.16
CA ILE A 45 -8.68 7.58 3.06
C ILE A 45 -8.44 9.09 3.00
N ASN A 46 -7.18 9.51 2.97
CA ASN A 46 -6.84 10.93 2.88
C ASN A 46 -7.33 11.58 1.59
N GLU A 47 -7.16 10.87 0.47
CA GLU A 47 -7.61 11.37 -0.84
C GLU A 47 -9.13 11.30 -0.99
N ASN A 48 -9.80 10.43 -0.24
CA ASN A 48 -11.23 10.18 -0.34
C ASN A 48 -11.88 10.13 1.05
N PRO A 49 -11.94 11.26 1.78
CA PRO A 49 -12.55 11.27 3.12
C PRO A 49 -13.99 10.76 3.07
N GLY A 50 -14.34 9.83 3.93
CA GLY A 50 -15.64 9.18 3.92
C GLY A 50 -15.74 7.98 2.99
N VAL A 51 -14.64 7.56 2.37
CA VAL A 51 -14.61 6.39 1.49
C VAL A 51 -15.11 5.15 2.24
N ARG A 52 -15.84 4.30 1.55
CA ARG A 52 -16.38 3.08 2.15
C ARG A 52 -15.29 2.00 2.23
N GLN A 53 -15.37 1.19 3.29
CA GLN A 53 -14.46 0.07 3.49
C GLN A 53 -14.39 -0.85 2.27
N THR A 54 -15.53 -1.15 1.66
CA THR A 54 -15.61 -2.00 0.46
C THR A 54 -14.86 -1.41 -0.73
N GLU A 55 -14.94 -0.09 -0.91
CA GLU A 55 -14.25 0.60 -2.00
C GLU A 55 -12.73 0.54 -1.83
N VAL A 56 -12.24 0.66 -0.59
CA VAL A 56 -10.81 0.53 -0.31
C VAL A 56 -10.32 -0.90 -0.57
N CYS A 57 -11.10 -1.90 -0.14
CA CYS A 57 -10.78 -3.30 -0.41
C CYS A 57 -10.65 -3.57 -1.91
N GLU A 58 -11.60 -3.08 -2.70
CA GLU A 58 -11.59 -3.25 -4.16
C GLU A 58 -10.38 -2.54 -4.79
N ALA A 59 -10.13 -1.30 -4.39
CA ALA A 59 -9.02 -0.51 -4.93
C ALA A 59 -7.67 -1.17 -4.68
N LEU A 60 -7.49 -1.81 -3.53
CA LEU A 60 -6.23 -2.44 -3.15
C LEU A 60 -6.16 -3.93 -3.51
N GLY A 61 -7.25 -4.51 -4.02
CA GLY A 61 -7.31 -5.93 -4.33
C GLY A 61 -7.17 -6.82 -3.10
N ILE A 62 -7.65 -6.36 -1.95
CA ILE A 62 -7.54 -7.09 -0.68
C ILE A 62 -8.89 -7.73 -0.35
N GLN A 63 -8.85 -8.99 0.08
CA GLN A 63 -10.04 -9.66 0.58
C GLN A 63 -10.47 -9.05 1.91
N LYS A 64 -11.79 -8.95 2.12
CA LYS A 64 -12.38 -8.37 3.33
C LYS A 64 -11.83 -9.01 4.60
N ALA A 65 -11.65 -10.33 4.60
CA ALA A 65 -11.12 -11.06 5.76
C ALA A 65 -9.72 -10.60 6.17
N ASN A 66 -8.90 -10.15 5.22
CA ASN A 66 -7.56 -9.64 5.47
C ASN A 66 -7.55 -8.14 5.79
N PHE A 67 -8.55 -7.41 5.28
CA PHE A 67 -8.65 -5.96 5.46
C PHE A 67 -9.14 -5.59 6.86
N VAL A 68 -10.11 -6.32 7.42
CA VAL A 68 -10.70 -6.00 8.72
C VAL A 68 -9.66 -5.94 9.84
N PRO A 69 -8.76 -6.95 10.00
CA PRO A 69 -7.71 -6.86 11.02
C PRO A 69 -6.77 -5.68 10.82
N LEU A 70 -6.46 -5.34 9.58
CA LEU A 70 -5.61 -4.20 9.24
C LEU A 70 -6.26 -2.89 9.67
N LEU A 71 -7.54 -2.72 9.35
CA LEU A 71 -8.29 -1.52 9.72
C LEU A 71 -8.45 -1.43 11.24
N ASN A 72 -8.73 -2.55 11.91
CA ASN A 72 -8.81 -2.60 13.36
C ASN A 72 -7.51 -2.10 14.01
N GLU A 73 -6.37 -2.48 13.47
CA GLU A 73 -5.06 -2.03 13.97
C GLU A 73 -4.86 -0.53 13.77
N LEU A 74 -5.25 0.01 12.62
CA LEU A 74 -5.18 1.46 12.38
C LEU A 74 -6.08 2.23 13.35
N GLU A 75 -7.28 1.71 13.63
CA GLU A 75 -8.18 2.31 14.64
C GLU A 75 -7.59 2.22 16.04
N ARG A 76 -7.05 1.06 16.42
CA ARG A 76 -6.40 0.86 17.73
C ARG A 76 -5.26 1.86 17.94
N ARG A 77 -4.52 2.16 16.89
CA ARG A 77 -3.43 3.14 16.92
C ARG A 77 -3.93 4.59 16.88
N GLY A 78 -5.23 4.80 16.74
CA GLY A 78 -5.82 6.14 16.68
C GLY A 78 -5.55 6.88 15.37
N LEU A 79 -5.27 6.17 14.26
CA LEU A 79 -4.90 6.76 12.98
C LEU A 79 -6.09 6.96 12.05
N ALA A 80 -7.10 6.09 12.17
CA ALA A 80 -8.30 6.12 11.36
C ALA A 80 -9.52 5.82 12.22
N LEU A 81 -10.70 6.18 11.74
CA LEU A 81 -11.95 5.86 12.40
C LEU A 81 -13.02 5.50 11.37
N ARG A 82 -13.94 4.64 11.80
CA ARG A 82 -15.12 4.26 11.05
C ARG A 82 -16.32 5.05 11.57
N LYS A 83 -17.08 5.63 10.65
CA LYS A 83 -18.37 6.24 10.97
C LYS A 83 -19.46 5.42 10.29
N SER A 84 -20.51 5.08 11.04
CA SER A 84 -21.66 4.40 10.47
C SER A 84 -22.35 5.29 9.43
N VAL A 85 -22.70 4.71 8.29
CA VAL A 85 -23.53 5.39 7.29
C VAL A 85 -24.98 5.11 7.66
N LEU A 86 -25.76 6.17 7.92
CA LEU A 86 -27.16 6.06 8.40
C LEU A 86 -28.05 5.25 7.48
N ALA A 87 -27.76 5.23 6.18
CA ALA A 87 -28.58 4.53 5.18
C ALA A 87 -28.24 3.04 5.08
N ASP A 88 -27.10 2.58 5.59
CA ASP A 88 -26.66 1.19 5.49
C ASP A 88 -25.79 0.82 6.69
N ARG A 89 -26.35 0.03 7.60
CA ARG A 89 -25.65 -0.43 8.81
C ARG A 89 -24.45 -1.34 8.51
N ARG A 90 -24.32 -1.85 7.27
CA ARG A 90 -23.23 -2.75 6.85
C ARG A 90 -22.06 -2.00 6.27
N SER A 91 -22.23 -0.72 5.91
CA SER A 91 -21.15 0.08 5.36
C SER A 91 -20.65 1.09 6.37
N SER A 92 -19.32 1.26 6.36
CA SER A 92 -18.62 2.21 7.22
C SER A 92 -17.88 3.20 6.37
N ALA A 93 -18.04 4.47 6.67
CA ALA A 93 -17.26 5.55 6.07
C ALA A 93 -15.96 5.73 6.85
N LEU A 94 -14.84 5.78 6.15
CA LEU A 94 -13.53 5.86 6.75
C LEU A 94 -12.99 7.29 6.73
N HIS A 95 -12.39 7.70 7.84
CA HIS A 95 -11.76 9.01 7.98
C HIS A 95 -10.43 8.88 8.70
N LEU A 96 -9.48 9.75 8.36
CA LEU A 96 -8.28 9.88 9.16
C LEU A 96 -8.58 10.73 10.40
N THR A 97 -7.87 10.42 11.48
CA THR A 97 -7.82 11.29 12.66
C THR A 97 -6.76 12.37 12.45
N PRO A 98 -6.72 13.43 13.28
CA PRO A 98 -5.59 14.38 13.24
C PRO A 98 -4.24 13.70 13.40
N LEU A 99 -4.14 12.68 14.27
CA LEU A 99 -2.93 11.89 14.45
C LEU A 99 -2.59 11.12 13.16
N GLY A 100 -3.59 10.54 12.49
CA GLY A 100 -3.41 9.85 11.22
C GLY A 100 -2.89 10.78 10.13
N ASN A 101 -3.43 12.00 10.05
CA ASN A 101 -2.93 13.01 9.11
C ASN A 101 -1.48 13.38 9.37
N THR A 102 -1.10 13.58 10.61
CA THR A 102 0.28 13.92 11.00
C THR A 102 1.24 12.79 10.64
N LEU A 103 0.85 11.54 10.95
CA LEU A 103 1.66 10.38 10.61
C LEU A 103 1.79 10.21 9.09
N LEU A 104 0.71 10.44 8.35
CA LEU A 104 0.74 10.32 6.89
C LEU A 104 1.68 11.33 6.25
N GLN A 105 1.71 12.57 6.72
CA GLN A 105 2.64 13.58 6.22
C GLN A 105 4.10 13.14 6.42
N ARG A 106 4.40 12.61 7.61
CA ARG A 106 5.73 12.07 7.91
C ARG A 106 6.05 10.85 7.02
N ALA A 107 5.09 9.96 6.85
CA ALA A 107 5.22 8.77 6.02
C ALA A 107 5.47 9.13 4.54
N ARG A 108 4.84 10.18 4.04
CA ARG A 108 5.05 10.64 2.65
C ARG A 108 6.50 11.08 2.41
N ALA A 109 7.09 11.79 3.36
CA ALA A 109 8.50 12.20 3.27
C ALA A 109 9.43 10.99 3.24
N ILE A 110 9.15 9.98 4.09
CA ILE A 110 9.89 8.72 4.11
C ILE A 110 9.73 7.99 2.77
N HIS A 111 8.51 7.95 2.24
CA HIS A 111 8.21 7.28 0.98
C HIS A 111 8.90 7.94 -0.21
N ASP A 112 8.97 9.27 -0.24
CA ASP A 112 9.68 9.98 -1.31
C ASP A 112 11.15 9.56 -1.35
N ALA A 113 11.81 9.45 -0.22
CA ALA A 113 13.18 8.97 -0.14
C ALA A 113 13.30 7.49 -0.56
N TYR A 114 12.35 6.66 -0.17
CA TYR A 114 12.26 5.25 -0.54
C TYR A 114 12.12 5.09 -2.06
N GLU A 115 11.19 5.82 -2.68
CA GLU A 115 10.98 5.81 -4.13
C GLU A 115 12.19 6.33 -4.89
N THR A 116 12.84 7.37 -4.39
CA THR A 116 14.05 7.93 -4.98
C THR A 116 15.17 6.89 -5.10
N ARG A 117 15.28 5.97 -4.15
CA ARG A 117 16.26 4.87 -4.23
C ARG A 117 15.96 3.91 -5.38
N PHE A 118 14.70 3.66 -5.67
CA PHE A 118 14.32 2.83 -6.83
C PHE A 118 14.63 3.54 -8.14
N ILE A 119 14.35 4.83 -8.21
CA ILE A 119 14.70 5.65 -9.39
C ILE A 119 16.21 5.67 -9.61
N ALA A 120 17.00 5.82 -8.54
CA ALA A 120 18.45 5.77 -8.65
C ALA A 120 18.97 4.42 -9.15
N ARG A 121 18.33 3.32 -8.69
CA ARG A 121 18.71 1.95 -9.06
C ARG A 121 18.38 1.62 -10.52
N LEU A 122 17.25 2.10 -11.02
CA LEU A 122 16.73 1.77 -12.36
C LEU A 122 16.99 2.87 -13.39
N GLY A 123 17.32 4.08 -12.94
CA GLY A 123 17.23 5.28 -13.74
C GLY A 123 15.78 5.74 -13.89
N LYS A 124 15.57 7.03 -14.10
CA LYS A 124 14.22 7.59 -14.23
C LYS A 124 13.42 6.91 -15.35
N ARG A 125 14.06 6.73 -16.50
CA ARG A 125 13.43 6.06 -17.66
C ARG A 125 13.08 4.61 -17.34
N GLY A 126 14.00 3.87 -16.73
CA GLY A 126 13.77 2.46 -16.36
C GLY A 126 12.66 2.32 -15.34
N HIS A 127 12.62 3.19 -14.34
CA HIS A 127 11.55 3.25 -13.36
C HIS A 127 10.18 3.46 -14.02
N ASP A 128 10.07 4.46 -14.89
CA ASP A 128 8.81 4.79 -15.55
C ASP A 128 8.35 3.66 -16.50
N GLN A 129 9.29 3.03 -17.20
CA GLN A 129 9.00 1.89 -18.07
C GLN A 129 8.52 0.67 -17.29
N LEU A 130 9.17 0.36 -16.17
CA LEU A 130 8.77 -0.76 -15.32
C LEU A 130 7.36 -0.53 -14.75
N LEU A 131 7.09 0.67 -14.26
CA LEU A 131 5.77 1.02 -13.72
C LEU A 131 4.69 0.87 -14.79
N ALA A 132 4.94 1.37 -16.01
CA ALA A 132 4.00 1.24 -17.13
C ALA A 132 3.74 -0.21 -17.50
N LEU A 133 4.78 -1.06 -17.53
CA LEU A 133 4.66 -2.48 -17.84
C LEU A 133 3.89 -3.25 -16.75
N LEU A 134 4.12 -2.93 -15.48
CA LEU A 134 3.39 -3.54 -14.37
C LEU A 134 1.91 -3.16 -14.41
N ASN A 135 1.59 -1.90 -14.71
CA ASN A 135 0.20 -1.46 -14.86
C ASN A 135 -0.48 -2.17 -16.02
N LYS A 136 0.19 -2.30 -17.15
CA LYS A 136 -0.31 -3.06 -18.31
C LYS A 136 -0.56 -4.52 -17.95
N PHE A 137 0.36 -5.13 -17.23
CA PHE A 137 0.23 -6.52 -16.76
C PHE A 137 -1.04 -6.71 -15.91
N MET A 138 -1.31 -5.78 -14.98
CA MET A 138 -2.47 -5.84 -14.10
C MET A 138 -3.80 -5.60 -14.84
N GLU A 139 -3.81 -4.72 -15.84
CA GLU A 139 -5.01 -4.44 -16.65
C GLU A 139 -5.46 -5.62 -17.49
N ALA A 140 -4.52 -6.45 -17.92
CA ALA A 140 -4.80 -7.61 -18.78
C ALA A 140 -5.35 -8.82 -18.00
N GLY A 141 -5.31 -8.77 -16.68
CA GLY A 141 -5.73 -9.88 -15.80
C GLY A 141 -7.19 -9.90 -15.43
#